data_a50635ae91943b71e7b4c8a73354c3ef
#
_entry.id   a50635ae91943b71e7b4c8a73354c3ef
#
_cell.length_a   1.000
_cell.length_b   1.000
_cell.length_c   1.000
_cell.angle_alpha   90.00
_cell.angle_beta   90.00
_cell.angle_gamma   90.00
#
_symmetry.space_group_name_H-M   'P 1'
#
loop_
_entity.id
_entity.type
_entity.pdbx_description
1 polymer ?
#
loop_
_entity_poly.entity_id
_entity_poly.type
_entity_poly.pdbx_seq_one_letter_code
_entity_poly.pdbx_strand_id
1 'polypeptide(L)'
;MIEQFAFSIVAGLIVGIFSGLLGIGGGTLMIPLFRLGFGLSAIVSTATSLFTIVPTSIAGCITHLKNKTCIAKIGLIAGVAGACTSPLGVLAATNSPDIAIMACAAIIIAYSAITMFRKAIKMPKRTDSDLSMRATLQRFRMEFADEAEEMPDGRQDSGERTGQVQGAHVRETQAAPARTTETAIAHEVQKSVNTLEAPMTTKRLLTGAAIGLVAGFASGYVGVGGGFLMVPLFISLLGITMKKASGTSLIAVVILAIPGVITQTLHGNVDFVAGIAMAIGSIPG
;
A
#
# COMPACT_ATOMS: atom_id res chain seq x y z
N MET A 1 33.88 0.47 -14.59
CA MET A 1 33.33 0.86 -13.27
C MET A 1 32.40 2.07 -13.33
N ILE A 2 32.83 3.21 -13.90
CA ILE A 2 32.00 4.44 -13.98
C ILE A 2 30.74 4.21 -14.84
N GLU A 3 30.85 3.52 -15.98
CA GLU A 3 29.72 3.22 -16.85
C GLU A 3 28.69 2.30 -16.16
N GLN A 4 29.16 1.27 -15.44
CA GLN A 4 28.26 0.39 -14.68
C GLN A 4 27.54 1.15 -13.54
N PHE A 5 28.24 2.07 -12.88
CA PHE A 5 27.67 2.88 -11.82
C PHE A 5 26.62 3.85 -12.36
N ALA A 6 26.90 4.52 -13.49
CA ALA A 6 25.93 5.39 -14.15
C ALA A 6 24.70 4.62 -14.66
N PHE A 7 24.90 3.43 -15.26
CA PHE A 7 23.82 2.56 -15.68
C PHE A 7 22.94 2.13 -14.49
N SER A 8 23.55 1.79 -13.33
CA SER A 8 22.83 1.43 -12.12
C SER A 8 21.93 2.55 -11.61
N ILE A 9 22.40 3.80 -11.64
CA ILE A 9 21.62 4.97 -11.18
C ILE A 9 20.42 5.19 -12.10
N VAL A 10 20.61 5.17 -13.41
CA VAL A 10 19.52 5.38 -14.40
C VAL A 10 18.50 4.25 -14.28
N ALA A 11 18.96 3.01 -14.21
CA ALA A 11 18.10 1.86 -14.03
C ALA A 11 17.36 1.92 -12.67
N GLY A 12 18.04 2.35 -11.61
CA GLY A 12 17.45 2.58 -10.30
C GLY A 12 16.34 3.62 -10.35
N LEU A 13 16.53 4.74 -11.06
CA LEU A 13 15.50 5.76 -11.22
C LEU A 13 14.24 5.22 -11.91
N ILE A 14 14.41 4.47 -13.00
CA ILE A 14 13.30 3.83 -13.70
C ILE A 14 12.56 2.85 -12.77
N VAL A 15 13.31 1.98 -12.09
CA VAL A 15 12.73 1.02 -11.13
C VAL A 15 12.06 1.75 -9.97
N GLY A 16 12.62 2.84 -9.48
CA GLY A 16 12.05 3.67 -8.42
C GLY A 16 10.68 4.24 -8.81
N ILE A 17 10.58 4.83 -10.01
CA ILE A 17 9.31 5.38 -10.55
C ILE A 17 8.25 4.27 -10.63
N PHE A 18 8.57 3.11 -11.22
CA PHE A 18 7.63 1.99 -11.32
C PHE A 18 7.27 1.43 -9.93
N SER A 19 8.24 1.32 -9.05
CA SER A 19 8.04 0.86 -7.67
C SER A 19 7.14 1.79 -6.87
N GLY A 20 7.35 3.10 -6.99
CA GLY A 20 6.54 4.12 -6.35
C GLY A 20 5.09 4.10 -6.84
N LEU A 21 4.87 4.01 -8.15
CA LEU A 21 3.54 3.90 -8.75
C LEU A 21 2.80 2.63 -8.32
N LEU A 22 3.49 1.50 -8.26
CA LEU A 22 2.90 0.20 -7.90
C LEU A 22 2.86 -0.01 -6.38
N GLY A 23 3.68 0.71 -5.61
CA GLY A 23 3.79 0.57 -4.17
C GLY A 23 4.28 -0.80 -3.69
N ILE A 24 5.14 -1.46 -4.46
CA ILE A 24 5.51 -2.88 -4.29
C ILE A 24 6.95 -3.03 -3.78
N GLY A 25 7.70 -1.94 -3.67
CA GLY A 25 9.08 -1.97 -3.13
C GLY A 25 10.19 -2.32 -4.14
N GLY A 26 9.92 -2.33 -5.45
CA GLY A 26 10.94 -2.36 -6.53
C GLY A 26 11.71 -3.66 -6.75
N GLY A 27 11.76 -4.56 -5.78
CA GLY A 27 12.61 -5.76 -5.84
C GLY A 27 12.35 -6.68 -7.03
N THR A 28 11.12 -6.75 -7.49
CA THR A 28 10.73 -7.58 -8.64
C THR A 28 11.39 -7.20 -9.95
N LEU A 29 11.65 -5.90 -10.13
CA LEU A 29 12.34 -5.39 -11.33
C LEU A 29 13.86 -5.39 -11.16
N MET A 30 14.32 -5.26 -9.90
CA MET A 30 15.77 -5.24 -9.60
C MET A 30 16.44 -6.59 -9.87
N ILE A 31 15.80 -7.71 -9.52
CA ILE A 31 16.39 -9.05 -9.70
C ILE A 31 16.72 -9.35 -11.16
N PRO A 32 15.78 -9.27 -12.12
CA PRO A 32 16.11 -9.50 -13.52
C PRO A 32 17.13 -8.48 -14.05
N LEU A 33 17.10 -7.24 -13.55
CA LEU A 33 18.07 -6.23 -13.94
C LEU A 33 19.48 -6.57 -13.45
N PHE A 34 19.66 -7.00 -12.21
CA PHE A 34 20.96 -7.45 -11.71
C PHE A 34 21.45 -8.72 -12.40
N ARG A 35 20.52 -9.64 -12.71
CA ARG A 35 20.87 -10.89 -13.38
C ARG A 35 21.26 -10.68 -14.85
N LEU A 36 20.42 -9.96 -15.61
CA LEU A 36 20.58 -9.79 -17.06
C LEU A 36 21.45 -8.57 -17.42
N GLY A 37 21.34 -7.48 -16.65
CA GLY A 37 22.08 -6.25 -16.91
C GLY A 37 23.51 -6.29 -16.38
N PHE A 38 23.73 -6.93 -15.22
CA PHE A 38 25.06 -6.98 -14.57
C PHE A 38 25.71 -8.36 -14.61
N GLY A 39 25.00 -9.40 -15.10
CA GLY A 39 25.52 -10.75 -15.18
C GLY A 39 25.79 -11.41 -13.80
N LEU A 40 25.18 -10.90 -12.71
CA LEU A 40 25.39 -11.45 -11.38
C LEU A 40 24.74 -12.84 -11.24
N SER A 41 25.28 -13.68 -10.35
CA SER A 41 24.64 -14.96 -10.01
C SER A 41 23.24 -14.74 -9.42
N ALA A 42 22.39 -15.77 -9.41
CA ALA A 42 21.03 -15.63 -8.89
C ALA A 42 21.04 -15.20 -7.43
N ILE A 43 21.90 -15.80 -6.60
CA ILE A 43 22.00 -15.50 -5.19
C ILE A 43 22.51 -14.07 -4.91
N VAL A 44 23.51 -13.62 -5.68
CA VAL A 44 24.03 -12.25 -5.56
C VAL A 44 23.01 -11.24 -6.02
N SER A 45 22.25 -11.51 -7.09
CA SER A 45 21.18 -10.66 -7.58
C SER A 45 20.06 -10.52 -6.54
N THR A 46 19.65 -11.62 -5.91
CA THR A 46 18.60 -11.59 -4.86
C THR A 46 19.07 -10.89 -3.60
N ALA A 47 20.31 -11.12 -3.19
CA ALA A 47 20.93 -10.49 -2.01
C ALA A 47 21.08 -8.97 -2.19
N THR A 48 21.62 -8.56 -3.34
CA THR A 48 21.80 -7.14 -3.68
C THR A 48 20.46 -6.42 -3.84
N SER A 49 19.44 -7.09 -4.42
CA SER A 49 18.08 -6.58 -4.49
C SER A 49 17.50 -6.35 -3.09
N LEU A 50 17.63 -7.33 -2.20
CA LEU A 50 17.13 -7.22 -0.82
C LEU A 50 17.80 -6.07 -0.07
N PHE A 51 19.10 -5.86 -0.25
CA PHE A 51 19.84 -4.73 0.29
C PHE A 51 19.29 -3.39 -0.23
N THR A 52 19.09 -3.26 -1.54
CA THR A 52 18.57 -2.05 -2.18
C THR A 52 17.13 -1.72 -1.74
N ILE A 53 16.32 -2.74 -1.45
CA ILE A 53 14.93 -2.58 -1.01
C ILE A 53 14.85 -1.88 0.36
N VAL A 54 15.81 -2.05 1.26
CA VAL A 54 15.76 -1.44 2.59
C VAL A 54 15.68 0.08 2.51
N PRO A 55 16.64 0.81 1.89
CA PRO A 55 16.57 2.27 1.82
C PRO A 55 15.38 2.76 0.97
N THR A 56 15.02 2.07 -0.10
CA THR A 56 13.88 2.46 -0.94
C THR A 56 12.55 2.28 -0.21
N SER A 57 12.39 1.20 0.55
CA SER A 57 11.19 0.98 1.36
C SER A 57 11.10 1.96 2.53
N ILE A 58 12.21 2.39 3.11
CA ILE A 58 12.22 3.44 4.14
C ILE A 58 11.70 4.75 3.54
N ALA A 59 12.18 5.16 2.37
CA ALA A 59 11.71 6.36 1.69
C ALA A 59 10.22 6.30 1.37
N GLY A 60 9.76 5.19 0.81
CA GLY A 60 8.34 4.94 0.56
C GLY A 60 7.49 4.90 1.83
N CYS A 61 7.99 4.28 2.89
CA CYS A 61 7.33 4.22 4.19
C CYS A 61 7.11 5.61 4.79
N ILE A 62 8.11 6.49 4.75
CA ILE A 62 8.00 7.87 5.24
C ILE A 62 6.89 8.61 4.48
N THR A 63 6.83 8.47 3.17
CA THR A 63 5.80 9.09 2.33
C THR A 63 4.39 8.59 2.68
N HIS A 64 4.21 7.29 2.85
CA HIS A 64 2.93 6.70 3.22
C HIS A 64 2.50 7.02 4.66
N LEU A 65 3.44 7.14 5.59
CA LEU A 65 3.19 7.57 6.96
C LEU A 65 2.72 9.03 7.02
N LYS A 66 3.41 9.95 6.31
CA LYS A 66 3.00 11.36 6.20
C LYS A 66 1.59 11.50 5.64
N ASN A 67 1.24 10.70 4.63
CA ASN A 67 -0.07 10.72 3.99
C ASN A 67 -1.15 9.90 4.75
N LYS A 68 -0.84 9.33 5.92
CA LYS A 68 -1.76 8.49 6.73
C LYS A 68 -2.43 7.37 5.93
N THR A 69 -1.72 6.79 4.95
CA THR A 69 -2.23 5.77 4.03
C THR A 69 -1.79 4.36 4.40
N CYS A 70 -1.41 4.10 5.64
CA CYS A 70 -0.95 2.81 6.12
C CYS A 70 -1.64 2.38 7.42
N ILE A 71 -1.73 1.07 7.64
CA ILE A 71 -2.18 0.48 8.90
C ILE A 71 -0.94 -0.02 9.63
N ALA A 72 -0.30 0.89 10.39
CA ALA A 72 1.01 0.62 11.01
C ALA A 72 1.02 -0.64 11.89
N LYS A 73 -0.05 -0.92 12.64
CA LYS A 73 -0.13 -2.10 13.53
C LYS A 73 -0.05 -3.42 12.74
N ILE A 74 -0.76 -3.52 11.62
CA ILE A 74 -0.72 -4.74 10.77
C ILE A 74 0.65 -4.87 10.10
N GLY A 75 1.20 -3.75 9.59
CA GLY A 75 2.52 -3.73 9.00
C GLY A 75 3.62 -4.14 9.97
N LEU A 76 3.58 -3.64 11.20
CA LEU A 76 4.53 -3.99 12.26
C LEU A 76 4.48 -5.49 12.60
N ILE A 77 3.28 -6.04 12.83
CA ILE A 77 3.10 -7.45 13.18
C ILE A 77 3.54 -8.36 12.02
N ALA A 78 3.13 -8.04 10.79
CA ALA A 78 3.56 -8.80 9.62
C ALA A 78 5.09 -8.69 9.41
N GLY A 79 5.66 -7.50 9.63
CA GLY A 79 7.10 -7.27 9.54
C GLY A 79 7.89 -8.08 10.55
N VAL A 80 7.50 -8.06 11.83
CA VAL A 80 8.15 -8.83 12.90
C VAL A 80 8.04 -10.34 12.66
N ALA A 81 6.83 -10.81 12.30
CA ALA A 81 6.64 -12.21 11.95
C ALA A 81 7.52 -12.64 10.75
N GLY A 82 7.58 -11.79 9.70
CA GLY A 82 8.42 -12.02 8.54
C GLY A 82 9.92 -11.95 8.85
N ALA A 83 10.33 -11.09 9.77
CA ALA A 83 11.72 -11.00 10.23
C ALA A 83 12.24 -12.30 10.83
N CYS A 84 11.37 -13.08 11.50
CA CYS A 84 11.75 -14.39 12.04
C CYS A 84 12.00 -15.44 10.94
N THR A 85 11.31 -15.36 9.82
CA THR A 85 11.40 -16.36 8.74
C THR A 85 12.31 -15.93 7.58
N SER A 86 12.63 -14.65 7.44
CA SER A 86 13.50 -14.13 6.39
C SER A 86 14.91 -14.77 6.41
N PRO A 87 15.60 -14.91 7.54
CA PRO A 87 16.90 -15.61 7.58
C PRO A 87 16.81 -17.08 7.15
N LEU A 88 15.69 -17.76 7.49
CA LEU A 88 15.47 -19.14 7.06
C LEU A 88 15.30 -19.23 5.53
N GLY A 89 14.64 -18.27 4.93
CA GLY A 89 14.54 -18.14 3.47
C GLY A 89 15.92 -17.96 2.82
N VAL A 90 16.77 -17.11 3.40
CA VAL A 90 18.15 -16.90 2.93
C VAL A 90 18.96 -18.21 3.01
N LEU A 91 18.93 -18.91 4.14
CA LEU A 91 19.63 -20.19 4.31
C LEU A 91 19.13 -21.26 3.34
N ALA A 92 17.84 -21.29 3.04
CA ALA A 92 17.29 -22.16 2.00
C ALA A 92 17.81 -21.77 0.61
N ALA A 93 17.90 -20.48 0.30
CA ALA A 93 18.43 -19.99 -0.98
C ALA A 93 19.91 -20.35 -1.19
N THR A 94 20.75 -20.23 -0.16
CA THR A 94 22.19 -20.58 -0.26
C THR A 94 22.43 -22.04 -0.58
N ASN A 95 21.50 -22.91 -0.21
CA ASN A 95 21.57 -24.36 -0.48
C ASN A 95 20.80 -24.79 -1.74
N SER A 96 20.23 -23.86 -2.48
CA SER A 96 19.41 -24.13 -3.67
C SER A 96 20.17 -23.80 -4.95
N PRO A 97 19.95 -24.57 -6.04
CA PRO A 97 20.52 -24.22 -7.34
C PRO A 97 19.87 -22.92 -7.89
N ASP A 98 20.63 -22.14 -8.66
CA ASP A 98 20.21 -20.89 -9.29
C ASP A 98 18.86 -20.99 -10.00
N ILE A 99 18.62 -22.12 -10.69
CA ILE A 99 17.38 -22.39 -11.42
C ILE A 99 16.16 -22.42 -10.48
N ALA A 100 16.31 -23.04 -9.29
CA ALA A 100 15.23 -23.13 -8.33
C ALA A 100 14.85 -21.74 -7.77
N ILE A 101 15.85 -20.91 -7.47
CA ILE A 101 15.64 -19.53 -6.99
C ILE A 101 14.88 -18.71 -8.05
N MET A 102 15.34 -18.77 -9.31
CA MET A 102 14.72 -18.03 -10.41
C MET A 102 13.31 -18.55 -10.76
N ALA A 103 13.09 -19.85 -10.73
CA ALA A 103 11.77 -20.45 -10.95
C ALA A 103 10.79 -20.01 -9.84
N CYS A 104 11.21 -20.05 -8.59
CA CYS A 104 10.40 -19.58 -7.46
C CYS A 104 10.08 -18.08 -7.57
N ALA A 105 11.06 -17.26 -7.96
CA ALA A 105 10.86 -15.85 -8.24
C ALA A 105 9.80 -15.65 -9.33
N ALA A 106 9.92 -16.34 -10.44
CA ALA A 106 8.99 -16.26 -11.56
C ALA A 106 7.55 -16.65 -11.15
N ILE A 107 7.40 -17.73 -10.39
CA ILE A 107 6.10 -18.19 -9.88
C ILE A 107 5.46 -17.14 -8.97
N ILE A 108 6.20 -16.56 -8.03
CA ILE A 108 5.71 -15.55 -7.11
C ILE A 108 5.30 -14.28 -7.87
N ILE A 109 6.13 -13.85 -8.83
CA ILE A 109 5.85 -12.68 -9.67
C ILE A 109 4.59 -12.93 -10.51
N ALA A 110 4.48 -14.09 -11.16
CA ALA A 110 3.32 -14.45 -11.96
C ALA A 110 2.03 -14.52 -11.14
N TYR A 111 2.08 -15.16 -9.96
CA TYR A 111 0.94 -15.21 -9.02
C TYR A 111 0.45 -13.81 -8.64
N SER A 112 1.37 -12.94 -8.27
CA SER A 112 1.03 -11.59 -7.87
C SER A 112 0.48 -10.76 -9.03
N ALA A 113 1.10 -10.85 -10.22
CA ALA A 113 0.64 -10.18 -11.43
C ALA A 113 -0.78 -10.62 -11.81
N ILE A 114 -1.05 -11.93 -11.83
CA ILE A 114 -2.37 -12.49 -12.13
C ILE A 114 -3.41 -12.02 -11.11
N THR A 115 -3.06 -12.04 -9.82
CA THR A 115 -3.98 -11.65 -8.75
C THR A 115 -4.33 -10.16 -8.86
N MET A 116 -3.35 -9.30 -9.12
CA MET A 116 -3.55 -7.87 -9.32
C MET A 116 -4.36 -7.58 -10.59
N PHE A 117 -4.04 -8.25 -11.69
CA PHE A 117 -4.74 -8.10 -12.97
C PHE A 117 -6.21 -8.51 -12.86
N ARG A 118 -6.50 -9.69 -12.27
CA ARG A 118 -7.88 -10.16 -12.03
C ARG A 118 -8.66 -9.19 -11.17
N LYS A 119 -8.01 -8.53 -10.22
CA LYS A 119 -8.66 -7.55 -9.34
C LYS A 119 -8.88 -6.21 -10.05
N ALA A 120 -7.94 -5.78 -10.89
CA ALA A 120 -8.09 -4.58 -11.72
C ALA A 120 -9.29 -4.69 -12.69
N ILE A 121 -9.48 -5.86 -13.31
CA ILE A 121 -10.63 -6.11 -14.18
C ILE A 121 -11.96 -6.14 -13.40
N LYS A 122 -11.94 -6.64 -12.16
CA LYS A 122 -13.15 -6.72 -11.32
C LYS A 122 -13.50 -5.40 -10.61
N MET A 123 -12.66 -4.40 -10.69
CA MET A 123 -13.02 -3.07 -10.19
C MET A 123 -14.08 -2.47 -11.11
N PRO A 124 -15.28 -2.10 -10.59
CA PRO A 124 -16.25 -1.38 -11.39
C PRO A 124 -15.59 -0.13 -11.93
N LYS A 125 -15.75 0.14 -13.23
CA LYS A 125 -15.32 1.41 -13.84
C LYS A 125 -15.90 2.53 -12.97
N ARG A 126 -15.04 3.41 -12.50
CA ARG A 126 -15.43 4.62 -11.78
C ARG A 126 -16.37 5.38 -12.73
N THR A 127 -17.67 5.26 -12.46
CA THR A 127 -18.68 5.93 -13.28
C THR A 127 -18.55 7.42 -13.07
N ASP A 128 -18.74 8.23 -14.13
CA ASP A 128 -18.72 9.69 -14.06
C ASP A 128 -19.68 10.25 -13.01
N SER A 129 -20.69 9.49 -12.59
CA SER A 129 -21.57 9.80 -11.46
C SER A 129 -20.84 9.92 -10.12
N ASP A 130 -19.75 9.15 -9.88
CA ASP A 130 -18.95 9.25 -8.65
C ASP A 130 -18.11 10.55 -8.63
N LEU A 131 -17.67 11.00 -9.79
CA LEU A 131 -16.95 12.27 -9.92
C LEU A 131 -17.89 13.46 -9.77
N SER A 132 -19.09 13.38 -10.35
CA SER A 132 -20.13 14.41 -10.22
C SER A 132 -20.66 14.49 -8.79
N MET A 133 -20.86 13.37 -8.11
CA MET A 133 -21.29 13.30 -6.70
C MET A 133 -20.22 13.90 -5.76
N ARG A 134 -18.95 13.64 -5.99
CA ARG A 134 -17.86 14.25 -5.19
C ARG A 134 -17.73 15.74 -5.44
N ALA A 135 -17.87 16.19 -6.68
CA ALA A 135 -17.88 17.60 -7.03
C ALA A 135 -19.09 18.32 -6.39
N THR A 136 -20.26 17.68 -6.38
CA THR A 136 -21.46 18.19 -5.72
C THR A 136 -21.30 18.23 -4.20
N LEU A 137 -20.75 17.18 -3.58
CA LEU A 137 -20.46 17.15 -2.13
C LEU A 137 -19.40 18.18 -1.72
N GLN A 138 -18.39 18.41 -2.56
CA GLN A 138 -17.41 19.47 -2.31
C GLN A 138 -18.03 20.87 -2.42
N ARG A 139 -18.90 21.11 -3.41
CA ARG A 139 -19.65 22.37 -3.52
C ARG A 139 -20.55 22.59 -2.31
N PHE A 140 -21.30 21.58 -1.93
CA PHE A 140 -22.17 21.60 -0.75
C PHE A 140 -21.38 21.90 0.54
N ARG A 141 -20.21 21.28 0.70
CA ARG A 141 -19.34 21.53 1.86
C ARG A 141 -18.75 22.95 1.88
N MET A 142 -18.44 23.54 0.73
CA MET A 142 -17.99 24.94 0.64
C MET A 142 -19.13 25.90 0.95
N GLU A 143 -20.32 25.64 0.44
CA GLU A 143 -21.52 26.46 0.64
C GLU A 143 -21.92 26.51 2.13
N PHE A 144 -21.87 25.38 2.84
CA PHE A 144 -22.11 25.36 4.30
C PHE A 144 -20.94 25.92 5.13
N ALA A 145 -19.72 25.95 4.61
CA ALA A 145 -18.61 26.57 5.30
C ALA A 145 -18.72 28.10 5.24
N ASP A 146 -19.16 28.66 4.11
CA ASP A 146 -19.42 30.09 3.95
C ASP A 146 -20.62 30.55 4.80
N GLU A 147 -21.70 29.76 4.89
CA GLU A 147 -22.87 30.07 5.73
C GLU A 147 -22.54 30.01 7.24
N ALA A 148 -21.57 29.20 7.65
CA ALA A 148 -21.14 29.14 9.05
C ALA A 148 -20.26 30.32 9.49
N GLU A 149 -19.61 31.01 8.52
CA GLU A 149 -18.82 32.22 8.78
C GLU A 149 -19.66 33.50 8.80
N GLU A 150 -20.88 33.45 8.28
CA GLU A 150 -21.77 34.62 8.18
C GLU A 150 -22.80 34.76 9.34
N MET A 151 -22.70 33.90 10.39
CA MET A 151 -23.55 34.10 11.59
C MET A 151 -23.00 35.25 12.43
N PRO A 152 -23.72 36.40 12.49
CA PRO A 152 -23.34 37.47 13.37
C PRO A 152 -23.54 37.06 14.83
N ASP A 153 -22.52 37.35 15.61
CA ASP A 153 -22.51 37.26 17.08
C ASP A 153 -23.68 38.11 17.68
N GLY A 154 -24.80 37.49 17.89
CA GLY A 154 -26.02 38.10 18.42
C GLY A 154 -26.14 37.91 19.91
N ARG A 155 -25.55 38.86 20.68
CA ARG A 155 -25.89 39.11 22.08
C ARG A 155 -27.40 39.42 22.21
N GLN A 156 -28.01 38.74 23.15
CA GLN A 156 -29.12 39.07 24.04
C GLN A 156 -29.92 40.35 23.73
N ASP A 157 -31.20 40.24 23.46
CA ASP A 157 -32.15 41.00 24.31
C ASP A 157 -33.52 40.28 24.41
N SER A 158 -34.01 40.29 25.60
CA SER A 158 -35.27 39.71 26.08
C SER A 158 -36.45 40.64 25.68
N GLY A 159 -37.53 40.06 25.13
CA GLY A 159 -38.75 40.82 24.90
C GLY A 159 -39.92 39.95 24.39
N GLU A 160 -40.81 39.63 25.30
CA GLU A 160 -42.14 39.09 25.09
C GLU A 160 -42.90 39.80 23.94
N ARG A 161 -43.48 39.03 23.03
CA ARG A 161 -44.81 39.37 22.45
C ARG A 161 -45.47 38.16 21.79
N THR A 162 -46.51 37.72 22.45
CA THR A 162 -47.64 36.95 21.97
C THR A 162 -48.22 37.51 20.65
N GLY A 163 -48.39 36.68 19.66
CA GLY A 163 -49.12 37.04 18.43
C GLY A 163 -49.51 35.79 17.62
N GLN A 164 -50.78 35.38 17.82
CA GLN A 164 -51.47 34.44 16.96
C GLN A 164 -51.45 34.86 15.51
N VAL A 165 -51.11 33.96 14.58
CA VAL A 165 -51.59 33.99 13.21
C VAL A 165 -52.01 32.61 12.75
N GLN A 166 -53.28 32.53 12.42
CA GLN A 166 -54.03 31.47 11.82
C GLN A 166 -53.53 31.06 10.44
N GLY A 167 -53.55 29.75 10.21
CA GLY A 167 -54.04 29.05 9.03
C GLY A 167 -53.51 29.52 7.64
N ALA A 168 -52.66 28.71 7.09
CA ALA A 168 -52.56 28.54 5.63
C ALA A 168 -52.38 27.08 5.29
N HIS A 169 -53.40 26.51 4.67
CA HIS A 169 -53.39 25.21 4.00
C HIS A 169 -52.26 25.18 2.97
N VAL A 170 -51.26 24.35 3.19
CA VAL A 170 -50.32 23.95 2.14
C VAL A 170 -50.68 22.56 1.70
N ARG A 171 -51.08 22.48 0.43
CA ARG A 171 -51.37 21.25 -0.30
C ARG A 171 -50.16 20.30 -0.20
N GLU A 172 -50.43 19.11 0.32
CA GLU A 172 -49.57 17.94 0.14
C GLU A 172 -49.45 17.62 -1.35
N THR A 173 -48.32 17.96 -1.95
CA THR A 173 -47.93 17.41 -3.23
C THR A 173 -47.10 16.17 -2.93
N GLN A 174 -47.66 15.00 -3.21
CA GLN A 174 -47.00 13.72 -3.17
C GLN A 174 -45.71 13.76 -3.99
N ALA A 175 -44.58 13.69 -3.32
CA ALA A 175 -43.29 13.38 -3.91
C ALA A 175 -42.65 12.22 -3.13
N ALA A 176 -43.00 11.01 -3.50
CA ALA A 176 -42.19 9.85 -3.24
C ALA A 176 -41.64 9.38 -4.59
N PRO A 177 -40.31 9.36 -4.76
CA PRO A 177 -39.45 8.27 -4.31
C PRO A 177 -38.01 8.67 -3.83
N ALA A 178 -37.80 9.84 -3.30
CA ALA A 178 -36.47 10.30 -2.88
C ALA A 178 -35.95 9.62 -1.59
N ARG A 179 -36.82 9.22 -0.67
CA ARG A 179 -36.43 8.62 0.61
C ARG A 179 -35.73 7.28 0.52
N THR A 180 -36.06 6.46 -0.49
CA THR A 180 -35.47 5.10 -0.64
C THR A 180 -34.02 5.17 -1.14
N THR A 181 -33.69 6.17 -1.95
CA THR A 181 -32.33 6.37 -2.49
C THR A 181 -31.43 6.98 -1.43
N GLU A 182 -31.93 7.88 -0.60
CA GLU A 182 -31.19 8.55 0.46
C GLU A 182 -30.82 7.58 1.59
N THR A 183 -31.73 6.70 1.99
CA THR A 183 -31.45 5.61 2.95
C THR A 183 -30.50 4.56 2.39
N ALA A 184 -30.57 4.24 1.11
CA ALA A 184 -29.64 3.32 0.47
C ALA A 184 -28.21 3.93 0.39
N ILE A 185 -28.10 5.20 0.05
CA ILE A 185 -26.83 5.93 0.02
C ILE A 185 -26.25 6.08 1.43
N ALA A 186 -27.06 6.43 2.42
CA ALA A 186 -26.63 6.51 3.81
C ALA A 186 -26.15 5.15 4.34
N HIS A 187 -26.82 4.05 3.97
CA HIS A 187 -26.42 2.70 4.35
C HIS A 187 -25.11 2.27 3.68
N GLU A 188 -24.90 2.63 2.41
CA GLU A 188 -23.66 2.34 1.66
C GLU A 188 -22.49 3.20 2.19
N VAL A 189 -22.72 4.48 2.49
CA VAL A 189 -21.75 5.36 3.13
C VAL A 189 -21.42 4.86 4.54
N GLN A 190 -22.40 4.49 5.33
CA GLN A 190 -22.20 3.93 6.67
C GLN A 190 -21.45 2.60 6.63
N LYS A 191 -21.72 1.74 5.66
CA LYS A 191 -20.99 0.50 5.42
C LYS A 191 -19.54 0.78 5.01
N SER A 192 -19.31 1.80 4.20
CA SER A 192 -17.95 2.24 3.81
C SER A 192 -17.19 2.83 4.98
N VAL A 193 -17.82 3.65 5.83
CA VAL A 193 -17.24 4.21 7.06
C VAL A 193 -16.93 3.09 8.06
N ASN A 194 -17.86 2.17 8.29
CA ASN A 194 -17.65 1.04 9.19
C ASN A 194 -16.55 0.08 8.69
N THR A 195 -16.33 -0.01 7.37
CA THR A 195 -15.22 -0.78 6.79
C THR A 195 -13.88 -0.07 7.01
N LEU A 196 -13.88 1.26 7.15
CA LEU A 196 -12.68 2.06 7.46
C LEU A 196 -12.28 1.99 8.93
N GLU A 197 -13.24 1.77 9.83
CA GLU A 197 -13.05 1.68 11.30
C GLU A 197 -13.29 0.27 11.85
N ALA A 198 -13.27 -0.77 11.02
CA ALA A 198 -13.48 -2.12 11.50
C ALA A 198 -12.51 -2.43 12.66
N PRO A 199 -13.02 -2.82 13.85
CA PRO A 199 -12.22 -3.02 15.03
C PRO A 199 -11.08 -4.01 14.73
N MET A 200 -9.90 -3.72 15.29
CA MET A 200 -8.70 -4.56 15.18
C MET A 200 -8.98 -5.91 15.86
N THR A 201 -9.65 -6.79 15.15
CA THR A 201 -9.96 -8.13 15.65
C THR A 201 -8.68 -8.95 15.70
N THR A 202 -8.48 -9.75 16.74
CA THR A 202 -7.35 -10.68 16.91
C THR A 202 -7.14 -11.55 15.66
N LYS A 203 -8.22 -11.94 14.96
CA LYS A 203 -8.18 -12.66 13.69
C LYS A 203 -7.42 -11.90 12.60
N ARG A 204 -7.60 -10.58 12.48
CA ARG A 204 -6.89 -9.75 11.49
C ARG A 204 -5.40 -9.63 11.81
N LEU A 205 -5.04 -9.53 13.09
CA LEU A 205 -3.65 -9.53 13.51
C LEU A 205 -2.97 -10.87 13.21
N LEU A 206 -3.64 -11.98 13.54
CA LEU A 206 -3.15 -13.33 13.27
C LEU A 206 -2.98 -13.59 11.76
N THR A 207 -3.96 -13.17 10.96
CA THR A 207 -3.84 -13.23 9.50
C THR A 207 -2.67 -12.38 8.99
N GLY A 208 -2.47 -11.17 9.55
CA GLY A 208 -1.31 -10.33 9.23
C GLY A 208 0.02 -10.99 9.56
N ALA A 209 0.11 -11.64 10.73
CA ALA A 209 1.29 -12.41 11.14
C ALA A 209 1.55 -13.61 10.19
N ALA A 210 0.52 -14.37 9.84
CA ALA A 210 0.64 -15.49 8.90
C ALA A 210 1.12 -15.04 7.51
N ILE A 211 0.57 -13.93 7.01
CA ILE A 211 1.05 -13.31 5.76
C ILE A 211 2.51 -12.90 5.90
N GLY A 212 2.89 -12.32 7.04
CA GLY A 212 4.26 -11.92 7.35
C GLY A 212 5.23 -13.10 7.31
N LEU A 213 4.90 -14.22 7.97
CA LEU A 213 5.72 -15.43 7.98
C LEU A 213 5.99 -15.96 6.56
N VAL A 214 4.93 -16.09 5.75
CA VAL A 214 5.05 -16.57 4.37
C VAL A 214 5.85 -15.60 3.50
N ALA A 215 5.53 -14.31 3.60
CA ALA A 215 6.20 -13.28 2.81
C ALA A 215 7.65 -13.07 3.26
N GLY A 216 7.95 -13.21 4.53
CA GLY A 216 9.30 -13.14 5.06
C GLY A 216 10.19 -14.27 4.54
N PHE A 217 9.71 -15.52 4.59
CA PHE A 217 10.42 -16.67 4.01
C PHE A 217 10.65 -16.47 2.50
N ALA A 218 9.59 -16.13 1.76
CA ALA A 218 9.69 -15.88 0.32
C ALA A 218 10.64 -14.71 -0.01
N SER A 219 10.62 -13.65 0.81
CA SER A 219 11.52 -12.51 0.66
C SER A 219 12.99 -12.89 0.85
N GLY A 220 13.30 -13.67 1.88
CA GLY A 220 14.65 -14.16 2.12
C GLY A 220 15.14 -15.10 1.01
N TYR A 221 14.25 -15.98 0.53
CA TYR A 221 14.58 -16.96 -0.50
C TYR A 221 14.77 -16.33 -1.89
N VAL A 222 13.86 -15.44 -2.29
CA VAL A 222 13.81 -14.85 -3.64
C VAL A 222 14.47 -13.47 -3.72
N GLY A 223 14.60 -12.76 -2.60
CA GLY A 223 15.16 -11.40 -2.58
C GLY A 223 14.22 -10.29 -3.10
N VAL A 224 12.93 -10.58 -3.27
CA VAL A 224 11.93 -9.61 -3.79
C VAL A 224 11.45 -8.60 -2.74
N GLY A 225 11.85 -8.75 -1.48
CA GLY A 225 11.47 -7.85 -0.38
C GLY A 225 10.07 -8.08 0.18
N GLY A 226 9.39 -9.19 -0.15
CA GLY A 226 8.10 -9.59 0.45
C GLY A 226 6.91 -8.68 0.14
N GLY A 227 7.10 -7.41 -0.15
CA GLY A 227 6.03 -6.43 -0.42
C GLY A 227 5.13 -6.84 -1.58
N PHE A 228 5.75 -7.40 -2.61
CA PHE A 228 5.06 -7.88 -3.81
C PHE A 228 4.07 -9.01 -3.52
N LEU A 229 4.37 -9.86 -2.56
CA LEU A 229 3.49 -10.93 -2.11
C LEU A 229 2.49 -10.43 -1.07
N MET A 230 2.93 -9.52 -0.17
CA MET A 230 2.07 -8.98 0.90
C MET A 230 0.90 -8.15 0.37
N VAL A 231 1.13 -7.31 -0.65
CA VAL A 231 0.07 -6.43 -1.19
C VAL A 231 -1.14 -7.23 -1.67
N PRO A 232 -1.03 -8.24 -2.58
CA PRO A 232 -2.18 -9.03 -2.99
C PRO A 232 -2.80 -9.84 -1.85
N LEU A 233 -1.99 -10.33 -0.89
CA LEU A 233 -2.51 -11.06 0.27
C LEU A 233 -3.27 -10.15 1.22
N PHE A 234 -2.78 -8.95 1.52
CA PHE A 234 -3.50 -7.98 2.34
C PHE A 234 -4.82 -7.58 1.71
N ILE A 235 -4.86 -7.39 0.39
CA ILE A 235 -6.08 -7.06 -0.31
C ILE A 235 -7.06 -8.24 -0.31
N SER A 236 -6.58 -9.48 -0.50
CA SER A 236 -7.42 -10.67 -0.63
C SER A 236 -7.94 -11.20 0.71
N LEU A 237 -7.07 -11.24 1.74
CA LEU A 237 -7.39 -11.85 3.03
C LEU A 237 -7.91 -10.84 4.06
N LEU A 238 -7.37 -9.60 4.04
CA LEU A 238 -7.76 -8.56 4.99
C LEU A 238 -8.79 -7.57 4.41
N GLY A 239 -9.05 -7.62 3.09
CA GLY A 239 -10.02 -6.73 2.43
C GLY A 239 -9.62 -5.25 2.42
N ILE A 240 -8.34 -4.92 2.62
CA ILE A 240 -7.85 -3.54 2.62
C ILE A 240 -7.75 -3.00 1.19
N THR A 241 -7.94 -1.67 1.05
CA THR A 241 -7.77 -1.01 -0.25
C THR A 241 -6.31 -1.07 -0.71
N MET A 242 -6.07 -1.07 -2.02
CA MET A 242 -4.74 -1.16 -2.61
C MET A 242 -3.77 -0.11 -2.03
N LYS A 243 -4.21 1.15 -1.90
CA LYS A 243 -3.40 2.24 -1.34
C LYS A 243 -2.96 1.98 0.11
N LYS A 244 -3.87 1.45 0.95
CA LYS A 244 -3.54 1.09 2.34
C LYS A 244 -2.69 -0.18 2.40
N ALA A 245 -2.93 -1.17 1.55
CA ALA A 245 -2.15 -2.39 1.48
C ALA A 245 -0.69 -2.11 1.10
N SER A 246 -0.47 -1.24 0.10
CA SER A 246 0.85 -0.78 -0.32
C SER A 246 1.63 -0.09 0.81
N GLY A 247 1.05 0.92 1.47
CA GLY A 247 1.70 1.58 2.59
C GLY A 247 1.97 0.65 3.78
N THR A 248 1.04 -0.28 4.07
CA THR A 248 1.20 -1.27 5.14
C THR A 248 2.30 -2.29 4.82
N SER A 249 2.39 -2.73 3.57
CA SER A 249 3.45 -3.67 3.14
C SER A 249 4.84 -3.04 3.20
N LEU A 250 5.00 -1.75 2.89
CA LEU A 250 6.29 -1.06 2.99
C LEU A 250 6.81 -1.02 4.43
N ILE A 251 5.95 -0.79 5.43
CA ILE A 251 6.34 -0.89 6.85
C ILE A 251 6.84 -2.30 7.17
N ALA A 252 6.09 -3.31 6.74
CA ALA A 252 6.48 -4.70 6.98
C ALA A 252 7.80 -5.05 6.29
N VAL A 253 8.00 -4.61 5.04
CA VAL A 253 9.21 -4.87 4.24
C VAL A 253 10.46 -4.28 4.90
N VAL A 254 10.40 -3.05 5.40
CA VAL A 254 11.53 -2.45 6.13
C VAL A 254 12.00 -3.36 7.27
N ILE A 255 11.04 -3.89 8.04
CA ILE A 255 11.36 -4.70 9.23
C ILE A 255 11.87 -6.10 8.83
N LEU A 256 11.19 -6.77 7.90
CA LEU A 256 11.53 -8.14 7.53
C LEU A 256 12.79 -8.25 6.65
N ALA A 257 13.14 -7.18 5.91
CA ALA A 257 14.30 -7.20 5.04
C ALA A 257 15.62 -7.08 5.84
N ILE A 258 15.62 -6.40 6.98
CA ILE A 258 16.83 -6.19 7.79
C ILE A 258 17.53 -7.51 8.16
N PRO A 259 16.85 -8.49 8.80
CA PRO A 259 17.52 -9.76 9.13
C PRO A 259 17.99 -10.54 7.89
N GLY A 260 17.20 -10.48 6.80
CA GLY A 260 17.59 -11.12 5.54
C GLY A 260 18.84 -10.50 4.93
N VAL A 261 18.95 -9.16 4.91
CA VAL A 261 20.16 -8.45 4.46
C VAL A 261 21.36 -8.78 5.33
N ILE A 262 21.22 -8.78 6.66
CA ILE A 262 22.29 -9.14 7.56
C ILE A 262 22.79 -10.56 7.25
N THR A 263 21.88 -11.50 7.10
CA THR A 263 22.24 -12.91 6.78
C THR A 263 22.96 -13.00 5.43
N GLN A 264 22.47 -12.34 4.38
CA GLN A 264 23.11 -12.32 3.05
C GLN A 264 24.48 -11.65 3.08
N THR A 265 24.65 -10.59 3.86
CA THR A 265 25.93 -9.90 4.04
C THR A 265 26.95 -10.78 4.73
N LEU A 266 26.54 -11.53 5.77
CA LEU A 266 27.41 -12.47 6.46
C LEU A 266 27.91 -13.62 5.57
N HIS A 267 27.11 -13.99 4.55
CA HIS A 267 27.51 -14.97 3.54
C HIS A 267 28.30 -14.36 2.36
N GLY A 268 28.55 -13.05 2.37
CA GLY A 268 29.30 -12.36 1.31
C GLY A 268 28.58 -12.27 -0.04
N ASN A 269 27.26 -12.45 -0.05
CA ASN A 269 26.46 -12.49 -1.28
C ASN A 269 26.01 -11.12 -1.79
N VAL A 270 26.31 -10.02 -1.09
CA VAL A 270 25.83 -8.67 -1.44
C VAL A 270 26.88 -7.91 -2.25
N ASP A 271 26.51 -7.46 -3.45
CA ASP A 271 27.28 -6.46 -4.19
C ASP A 271 26.88 -5.05 -3.74
N PHE A 272 27.69 -4.49 -2.81
CA PHE A 272 27.42 -3.17 -2.23
C PHE A 272 27.50 -2.05 -3.27
N VAL A 273 28.38 -2.16 -4.26
CA VAL A 273 28.58 -1.10 -5.25
C VAL A 273 27.34 -0.99 -6.16
N ALA A 274 26.88 -2.10 -6.69
CA ALA A 274 25.68 -2.15 -7.49
C ALA A 274 24.43 -1.79 -6.65
N GLY A 275 24.36 -2.28 -5.41
CA GLY A 275 23.24 -2.02 -4.51
C GLY A 275 23.08 -0.56 -4.11
N ILE A 276 24.19 0.11 -3.74
CA ILE A 276 24.19 1.55 -3.36
C ILE A 276 23.84 2.41 -4.57
N ALA A 277 24.46 2.16 -5.72
CA ALA A 277 24.18 2.92 -6.94
C ALA A 277 22.68 2.82 -7.35
N MET A 278 22.13 1.62 -7.26
CA MET A 278 20.72 1.37 -7.53
C MET A 278 19.80 2.05 -6.51
N ALA A 279 20.17 2.03 -5.22
CA ALA A 279 19.41 2.69 -4.15
C ALA A 279 19.37 4.21 -4.35
N ILE A 280 20.52 4.83 -4.68
CA ILE A 280 20.60 6.27 -4.96
C ILE A 280 19.70 6.65 -6.12
N GLY A 281 19.68 5.85 -7.19
CA GLY A 281 18.80 6.07 -8.34
C GLY A 281 17.32 5.90 -8.01
N SER A 282 16.98 4.93 -7.14
CA SER A 282 15.57 4.54 -6.92
C SER A 282 14.86 5.34 -5.82
N ILE A 283 15.58 6.05 -4.93
CA ILE A 283 14.97 6.88 -3.88
C ILE A 283 14.18 8.09 -4.43
N PRO A 284 14.70 8.85 -5.43
CA PRO A 284 13.97 9.99 -5.98
C PRO A 284 12.82 9.62 -6.91
N GLY A 285 12.72 8.38 -7.39
CA GLY A 285 11.62 7.86 -8.21
C GLY A 285 10.45 7.36 -7.37
#